data_1b3e5071580f329835c8e893be47cbcc
#
_entry.id   1b3e5071580f329835c8e893be47cbcc
#
_cell.length_a   1.000
_cell.length_b   1.000
_cell.length_c   1.000
_cell.angle_alpha   90.00
_cell.angle_beta   90.00
_cell.angle_gamma   90.00
#
_symmetry.space_group_name_H-M   'P 1'
#
loop_
_entity.id
_entity.type
_entity.pdbx_description
1 polymer ?
#
loop_
_entity_poly.entity_id
_entity_poly.type
_entity_poly.pdbx_seq_one_letter_code
_entity_poly.pdbx_strand_id
1 'polypeptide(L)'
;SQLLDRYGIVTRSHVAAEGIPGGWTALYPVLTRMEEVGKVRRGYFVEGLGGAQFALAGAVDRLRSPGRDEVIGLAATDPANPFGTILPWPETEIRLQRTAGAYVILGNGELAAYLDRSGRRLYLFSSPEGEIAREIAAIGIRRRRLLIEQIDDVPAAQSPFGASLTEWGFVPALRGLAFRGS
;
A
#
# COMPACT_ATOMS: atom_id res chain seq x y z
N SER A 1 13.10 20.42 2.65
CA SER A 1 11.63 20.50 2.75
C SER A 1 10.94 19.46 1.88
N GLN A 2 11.41 19.14 0.65
CA GLN A 2 10.75 18.23 -0.29
C GLN A 2 10.35 16.84 0.27
N LEU A 3 11.21 16.21 1.09
CA LEU A 3 10.87 14.94 1.75
C LEU A 3 9.68 15.08 2.71
N LEU A 4 9.72 16.13 3.54
CA LEU A 4 8.64 16.41 4.49
C LEU A 4 7.34 16.77 3.77
N ASP A 5 7.42 17.51 2.67
CA ASP A 5 6.26 17.90 1.87
C ASP A 5 5.64 16.66 1.17
N ARG A 6 6.48 15.70 0.75
CA ARG A 6 6.04 14.46 0.10
C ARG A 6 5.46 13.45 1.09
N TYR A 7 6.13 13.22 2.21
CA TYR A 7 5.81 12.13 3.13
C TYR A 7 5.12 12.59 4.42
N GLY A 8 5.15 13.88 4.74
CA GLY A 8 4.67 14.41 6.02
C GLY A 8 5.53 13.99 7.21
N ILE A 9 6.11 12.79 7.18
CA ILE A 9 7.00 12.20 8.17
C ILE A 9 8.26 11.72 7.47
N VAL A 10 9.43 12.02 8.03
CA VAL A 10 10.73 11.58 7.51
C VAL A 10 11.41 10.69 8.52
N THR A 11 11.84 9.51 8.06
CA THR A 11 12.59 8.50 8.81
C THR A 11 13.88 8.15 8.08
N ARG A 12 14.76 7.38 8.74
CA ARG A 12 15.97 6.87 8.10
C ARG A 12 15.65 6.05 6.83
N SER A 13 14.56 5.29 6.85
CA SER A 13 14.13 4.47 5.70
C SER A 13 13.75 5.32 4.50
N HIS A 14 13.05 6.46 4.69
CA HIS A 14 12.75 7.40 3.62
C HIS A 14 14.02 7.96 2.97
N VAL A 15 15.01 8.34 3.79
CA VAL A 15 16.28 8.90 3.30
C VAL A 15 17.07 7.87 2.50
N ALA A 16 17.08 6.62 2.95
CA ALA A 16 17.72 5.52 2.24
C ALA A 16 16.99 5.20 0.91
N ALA A 17 15.66 5.15 0.91
CA ALA A 17 14.85 4.87 -0.28
C ALA A 17 15.01 5.96 -1.36
N GLU A 18 15.16 7.22 -0.96
CA GLU A 18 15.37 8.37 -1.85
C GLU A 18 16.85 8.54 -2.31
N GLY A 19 17.76 7.72 -1.80
CA GLY A 19 19.17 7.80 -2.19
C GLY A 19 19.84 9.15 -1.90
N ILE A 20 19.46 9.82 -0.82
CA ILE A 20 19.95 11.16 -0.47
C ILE A 20 21.48 11.13 -0.27
N PRO A 21 22.26 11.97 -0.97
CA PRO A 21 23.70 12.06 -0.76
C PRO A 21 24.06 12.36 0.71
N GLY A 22 25.00 11.60 1.27
CA GLY A 22 25.37 11.67 2.69
C GLY A 22 24.36 11.01 3.64
N GLY A 23 23.25 10.53 3.12
CA GLY A 23 22.27 9.73 3.86
C GLY A 23 21.70 10.42 5.09
N TRP A 24 21.30 9.61 6.06
CA TRP A 24 20.74 10.08 7.33
C TRP A 24 21.70 10.98 8.12
N THR A 25 22.99 10.68 8.08
CA THR A 25 24.01 11.45 8.81
C THR A 25 24.07 12.90 8.36
N ALA A 26 23.93 13.14 7.06
CA ALA A 26 23.90 14.50 6.50
C ALA A 26 22.57 15.21 6.77
N LEU A 27 21.45 14.49 6.76
CA LEU A 27 20.13 15.09 6.92
C LEU A 27 19.73 15.32 8.38
N TYR A 28 20.17 14.47 9.29
CA TYR A 28 19.78 14.54 10.71
C TYR A 28 20.06 15.92 11.37
N PRO A 29 21.24 16.55 11.20
CA PRO A 29 21.49 17.87 11.77
C PRO A 29 20.54 18.95 11.22
N VAL A 30 20.16 18.84 9.94
CA VAL A 30 19.20 19.75 9.30
C VAL A 30 17.82 19.61 9.92
N LEU A 31 17.35 18.36 10.09
CA LEU A 31 16.07 18.08 10.73
C LEU A 31 16.03 18.52 12.20
N THR A 32 17.14 18.33 12.93
CA THR A 32 17.28 18.82 14.32
C THR A 32 17.18 20.35 14.37
N ARG A 33 17.84 21.05 13.44
CA ARG A 33 17.74 22.50 13.35
C ARG A 33 16.32 22.98 13.01
N MET A 34 15.61 22.22 12.15
CA MET A 34 14.20 22.51 11.86
C MET A 34 13.29 22.28 13.08
N GLU A 35 13.60 21.31 13.93
CA GLU A 35 12.92 21.07 15.19
C GLU A 35 13.13 22.24 16.18
N GLU A 36 14.36 22.72 16.34
CA GLU A 36 14.71 23.85 17.20
C GLU A 36 13.91 25.11 16.86
N VAL A 37 13.64 25.34 15.57
CA VAL A 37 12.83 26.47 15.10
C VAL A 37 11.35 26.16 14.95
N GLY A 38 10.90 25.02 15.46
CA GLY A 38 9.49 24.62 15.51
C GLY A 38 8.86 24.23 14.16
N LYS A 39 9.65 24.02 13.10
CA LYS A 39 9.13 23.63 11.77
C LYS A 39 8.75 22.15 11.69
N VAL A 40 9.37 21.32 12.48
CA VAL A 40 9.07 19.89 12.59
C VAL A 40 9.00 19.46 14.04
N ARG A 41 8.42 18.31 14.30
CA ARG A 41 8.39 17.65 15.62
C ARG A 41 9.12 16.32 15.51
N ARG A 42 9.95 16.01 16.49
CA ARG A 42 10.57 14.70 16.65
C ARG A 42 9.65 13.81 17.46
N GLY A 43 9.58 12.54 17.09
CA GLY A 43 8.77 11.55 17.81
C GLY A 43 8.90 10.14 17.23
N TYR A 44 7.97 9.30 17.61
CA TYR A 44 7.75 7.96 17.07
C TYR A 44 6.36 7.95 16.47
N PHE A 45 6.25 8.09 15.15
CA PHE A 45 4.99 8.25 14.44
C PHE A 45 4.62 7.01 13.65
N VAL A 46 5.61 6.26 13.20
CA VAL A 46 5.45 5.04 12.39
C VAL A 46 6.02 3.88 13.18
N GLU A 47 5.16 2.92 13.51
CA GLU A 47 5.53 1.71 14.23
C GLU A 47 6.49 0.84 13.39
N GLY A 48 7.37 0.10 14.04
CA GLY A 48 8.35 -0.77 13.38
C GLY A 48 9.53 -0.05 12.72
N LEU A 49 9.52 1.29 12.60
CA LEU A 49 10.64 2.05 12.09
C LEU A 49 11.48 2.62 13.23
N GLY A 50 12.67 2.05 13.42
CA GLY A 50 13.60 2.45 14.49
C GLY A 50 14.23 3.83 14.26
N GLY A 51 14.71 4.44 15.36
CA GLY A 51 15.40 5.73 15.37
C GLY A 51 14.48 6.93 15.41
N ALA A 52 15.09 8.13 15.38
CA ALA A 52 14.35 9.38 15.40
C ALA A 52 13.54 9.57 14.11
N GLN A 53 12.31 10.02 14.26
CA GLN A 53 11.39 10.35 13.16
C GLN A 53 11.02 11.82 13.29
N PHE A 54 10.91 12.52 12.17
CA PHE A 54 10.57 13.94 12.14
C PHE A 54 9.31 14.15 11.30
N ALA A 55 8.33 14.88 11.84
CA ALA A 55 7.04 15.11 11.20
C ALA A 55 6.72 16.59 11.09
N LEU A 56 6.05 16.99 10.02
CA LEU A 56 5.37 18.29 9.95
C LEU A 56 4.24 18.35 10.98
N ALA A 57 3.98 19.54 11.54
CA ALA A 57 2.88 19.74 12.48
C ALA A 57 1.53 19.23 11.91
N GLY A 58 1.21 19.58 10.66
CA GLY A 58 -0.02 19.14 10.00
C GLY A 58 -0.10 17.62 9.80
N ALA A 59 1.02 16.91 9.64
CA ALA A 59 1.04 15.45 9.60
C ALA A 59 0.71 14.84 10.97
N VAL A 60 1.25 15.42 12.07
CA VAL A 60 0.93 14.99 13.43
C VAL A 60 -0.55 15.21 13.76
N ASP A 61 -1.11 16.36 13.35
CA ASP A 61 -2.52 16.66 13.57
C ASP A 61 -3.41 15.69 12.78
N ARG A 62 -3.00 15.29 11.57
CA ARG A 62 -3.71 14.28 10.77
C ARG A 62 -3.68 12.90 11.42
N LEU A 63 -2.56 12.49 12.03
CA LEU A 63 -2.47 11.23 12.79
C LEU A 63 -3.39 11.19 14.03
N ARG A 64 -3.71 12.35 14.59
CA ARG A 64 -4.63 12.47 15.73
C ARG A 64 -6.10 12.52 15.32
N SER A 65 -6.37 12.83 14.07
CA SER A 65 -7.73 12.82 13.53
C SER A 65 -8.21 11.39 13.35
N PRO A 66 -9.52 11.13 13.51
CA PRO A 66 -10.08 9.83 13.18
C PRO A 66 -9.69 9.46 11.74
N GLY A 67 -9.15 8.27 11.54
CA GLY A 67 -8.85 7.75 10.22
C GLY A 67 -10.13 7.74 9.36
N ARG A 68 -9.99 7.89 8.06
CA ARG A 68 -11.07 7.53 7.13
C ARG A 68 -10.92 6.04 6.88
N ASP A 69 -12.02 5.31 7.01
CA ASP A 69 -12.07 3.91 6.57
C ASP A 69 -12.04 3.87 5.04
N GLU A 70 -10.86 4.11 4.48
CA GLU A 70 -10.67 4.12 3.03
C GLU A 70 -9.87 2.88 2.60
N VAL A 71 -10.38 2.19 1.60
CA VAL A 71 -9.67 1.14 0.88
C VAL A 71 -9.22 1.69 -0.46
N ILE A 72 -7.94 1.54 -0.77
CA ILE A 72 -7.32 2.10 -1.98
C ILE A 72 -6.47 1.06 -2.71
N GLY A 73 -6.66 0.93 -4.02
CA GLY A 73 -5.86 0.06 -4.89
C GLY A 73 -4.75 0.84 -5.61
N LEU A 74 -3.50 0.45 -5.38
CA LEU A 74 -2.30 1.05 -5.96
C LEU A 74 -1.51 0.02 -6.77
N ALA A 75 -0.78 0.48 -7.81
CA ALA A 75 0.27 -0.36 -8.37
C ALA A 75 1.31 -0.67 -7.28
N ALA A 76 1.83 -1.90 -7.22
CA ALA A 76 2.84 -2.24 -6.21
C ALA A 76 4.09 -1.36 -6.30
N THR A 77 4.39 -0.82 -7.48
CA THR A 77 5.51 0.11 -7.73
C THR A 77 5.16 1.58 -7.50
N ASP A 78 3.91 1.90 -7.16
CA ASP A 78 3.48 3.27 -6.92
C ASP A 78 4.28 3.89 -5.76
N PRO A 79 4.81 5.13 -5.89
CA PRO A 79 5.51 5.81 -4.80
C PRO A 79 4.69 5.95 -3.52
N ALA A 80 3.36 6.00 -3.61
CA ALA A 80 2.47 6.05 -2.45
C ALA A 80 2.36 4.70 -1.70
N ASN A 81 2.75 3.59 -2.32
CA ASN A 81 2.83 2.30 -1.63
C ASN A 81 4.06 2.27 -0.70
N PRO A 82 3.89 2.21 0.64
CA PRO A 82 5.02 2.19 1.56
C PRO A 82 5.72 0.83 1.63
N PHE A 83 4.99 -0.27 1.31
CA PHE A 83 5.50 -1.64 1.48
C PHE A 83 6.58 -2.01 0.47
N GLY A 84 7.60 -2.69 0.95
CA GLY A 84 8.74 -3.13 0.14
C GLY A 84 9.76 -2.03 -0.17
N THR A 85 9.60 -0.83 0.43
CA THR A 85 10.58 0.27 0.39
C THR A 85 10.82 0.85 1.76
N ILE A 86 9.82 1.53 2.33
CA ILE A 86 9.89 2.20 3.62
C ILE A 86 9.51 1.24 4.74
N LEU A 87 8.39 0.54 4.54
CA LEU A 87 7.92 -0.52 5.42
C LEU A 87 8.31 -1.89 4.85
N PRO A 88 8.66 -2.85 5.72
CA PRO A 88 8.76 -4.23 5.28
C PRO A 88 7.40 -4.74 4.80
N TRP A 89 7.40 -5.77 3.95
CA TRP A 89 6.20 -6.53 3.69
C TRP A 89 5.74 -7.22 4.97
N PRO A 90 4.43 -7.39 5.19
CA PRO A 90 3.93 -8.24 6.27
C PRO A 90 4.50 -9.65 6.17
N GLU A 91 4.67 -10.32 7.30
CA GLU A 91 5.06 -11.72 7.32
C GLU A 91 3.94 -12.58 6.71
N THR A 92 4.27 -13.28 5.63
CA THR A 92 3.33 -14.12 4.88
C THR A 92 4.05 -15.34 4.34
N GLU A 93 3.32 -16.42 4.07
CA GLU A 93 3.87 -17.61 3.42
C GLU A 93 4.25 -17.37 1.95
N ILE A 94 3.68 -16.33 1.33
CA ILE A 94 3.94 -15.98 -0.06
C ILE A 94 4.99 -14.87 -0.17
N ARG A 95 5.75 -14.87 -1.27
CA ARG A 95 6.73 -13.84 -1.55
C ARG A 95 6.08 -12.62 -2.22
N LEU A 96 5.74 -11.62 -1.44
CA LEU A 96 5.29 -10.33 -1.94
C LEU A 96 6.44 -9.56 -2.61
N GLN A 97 6.14 -8.90 -3.73
CA GLN A 97 7.16 -8.19 -4.51
C GLN A 97 6.63 -6.85 -5.03
N ARG A 98 7.50 -5.84 -4.95
CA ARG A 98 7.27 -4.53 -5.56
C ARG A 98 7.68 -4.59 -7.03
N THR A 99 6.80 -5.10 -7.87
CA THR A 99 7.09 -5.34 -9.30
C THR A 99 5.99 -4.76 -10.19
N ALA A 100 6.36 -4.33 -11.40
CA ALA A 100 5.42 -3.81 -12.37
C ALA A 100 4.35 -4.86 -12.72
N GLY A 101 3.10 -4.43 -12.77
CA GLY A 101 1.94 -5.29 -13.02
C GLY A 101 1.34 -5.92 -11.77
N ALA A 102 2.02 -5.93 -10.62
CA ALA A 102 1.41 -6.27 -9.34
C ALA A 102 0.68 -5.04 -8.75
N TYR A 103 -0.31 -5.32 -7.91
CA TYR A 103 -1.09 -4.30 -7.20
C TYR A 103 -1.20 -4.64 -5.73
N VAL A 104 -1.28 -3.61 -4.91
CA VAL A 104 -1.61 -3.68 -3.48
C VAL A 104 -2.95 -3.00 -3.26
N ILE A 105 -3.76 -3.57 -2.38
CA ILE A 105 -4.94 -2.91 -1.85
C ILE A 105 -4.63 -2.62 -0.39
N LEU A 106 -4.72 -1.35 -0.02
CA LEU A 106 -4.47 -0.87 1.33
C LEU A 106 -5.80 -0.50 1.96
N GLY A 107 -6.04 -0.97 3.18
CA GLY A 107 -7.16 -0.57 4.03
C GLY A 107 -6.62 0.02 5.33
N ASN A 108 -6.96 1.25 5.65
CA ASN A 108 -6.49 1.95 6.86
C ASN A 108 -4.96 1.95 7.04
N GLY A 109 -4.23 1.94 5.92
CA GLY A 109 -2.76 1.91 5.93
C GLY A 109 -2.13 0.51 6.02
N GLU A 110 -2.92 -0.53 6.23
CA GLU A 110 -2.48 -1.92 6.23
C GLU A 110 -2.65 -2.58 4.86
N LEU A 111 -1.87 -3.62 4.59
CA LEU A 111 -2.04 -4.41 3.38
C LEU A 111 -3.28 -5.29 3.52
N ALA A 112 -4.33 -4.96 2.77
CA ALA A 112 -5.59 -5.70 2.75
C ALA A 112 -5.62 -6.81 1.69
N ALA A 113 -4.99 -6.59 0.51
CA ALA A 113 -4.85 -7.60 -0.52
C ALA A 113 -3.65 -7.35 -1.43
N TYR A 114 -3.20 -8.39 -2.09
CA TYR A 114 -2.13 -8.34 -3.09
C TYR A 114 -2.54 -9.12 -4.34
N LEU A 115 -2.50 -8.44 -5.49
CA LEU A 115 -2.68 -9.05 -6.79
C LEU A 115 -1.32 -9.20 -7.45
N ASP A 116 -0.96 -10.41 -7.83
CA ASP A 116 0.32 -10.71 -8.44
C ASP A 116 0.51 -10.01 -9.80
N ARG A 117 1.75 -9.94 -10.31
CA ARG A 117 2.07 -9.27 -11.56
C ARG A 117 1.31 -9.83 -12.78
N SER A 118 0.96 -11.11 -12.75
CA SER A 118 0.21 -11.75 -13.84
C SER A 118 -1.27 -11.34 -13.83
N GLY A 119 -1.78 -10.88 -12.68
CA GLY A 119 -3.17 -10.61 -12.43
C GLY A 119 -4.02 -11.87 -12.20
N ARG A 120 -3.36 -13.01 -12.01
CA ARG A 120 -4.05 -14.31 -11.89
C ARG A 120 -4.23 -14.78 -10.47
N ARG A 121 -3.37 -14.34 -9.56
CA ARG A 121 -3.40 -14.74 -8.15
C ARG A 121 -3.68 -13.53 -7.27
N LEU A 122 -4.74 -13.62 -6.51
CA LEU A 122 -5.13 -12.66 -5.50
C LEU A 122 -4.93 -13.27 -4.13
N TYR A 123 -4.33 -12.52 -3.21
CA TYR A 123 -4.12 -12.90 -1.82
C TYR A 123 -4.78 -11.87 -0.93
N LEU A 124 -5.56 -12.33 0.03
CA LEU A 124 -6.33 -11.52 0.97
C LEU A 124 -5.68 -11.58 2.35
N PHE A 125 -5.59 -10.45 3.04
CA PHE A 125 -4.98 -10.33 4.37
C PHE A 125 -5.96 -9.76 5.40
N SER A 126 -7.00 -9.05 4.96
CA SER A 126 -8.01 -8.47 5.85
C SER A 126 -9.34 -8.24 5.13
N SER A 127 -10.38 -7.90 5.90
CA SER A 127 -11.69 -7.39 5.44
C SER A 127 -11.69 -5.85 5.52
N PRO A 128 -12.54 -5.12 4.79
CA PRO A 128 -13.85 -5.53 4.25
C PRO A 128 -13.80 -6.01 2.79
N GLU A 129 -14.40 -7.16 2.54
CA GLU A 129 -14.35 -7.84 1.24
C GLU A 129 -14.97 -7.03 0.10
N GLY A 130 -16.10 -6.36 0.32
CA GLY A 130 -16.80 -5.61 -0.73
C GLY A 130 -15.99 -4.42 -1.25
N GLU A 131 -15.26 -3.72 -0.39
CA GLU A 131 -14.39 -2.60 -0.79
C GLU A 131 -13.13 -3.07 -1.50
N ILE A 132 -12.55 -4.19 -1.07
CA ILE A 132 -11.44 -4.83 -1.76
C ILE A 132 -11.89 -5.27 -3.16
N ALA A 133 -13.07 -5.88 -3.30
CA ALA A 133 -13.62 -6.31 -4.59
C ALA A 133 -13.85 -5.12 -5.53
N ARG A 134 -14.34 -3.99 -5.01
CA ARG A 134 -14.47 -2.74 -5.76
C ARG A 134 -13.13 -2.25 -6.30
N GLU A 135 -12.08 -2.23 -5.49
CA GLU A 135 -10.75 -1.79 -5.92
C GLU A 135 -10.14 -2.76 -6.94
N ILE A 136 -10.36 -4.07 -6.79
CA ILE A 136 -9.95 -5.07 -7.79
C ILE A 136 -10.69 -4.83 -9.13
N ALA A 137 -11.98 -4.50 -9.10
CA ALA A 137 -12.74 -4.15 -10.31
C ALA A 137 -12.18 -2.86 -10.97
N ALA A 138 -11.83 -1.84 -10.18
CA ALA A 138 -11.18 -0.64 -10.68
C ALA A 138 -9.83 -0.94 -11.35
N ILE A 139 -9.06 -1.91 -10.83
CA ILE A 139 -7.86 -2.42 -11.50
C ILE A 139 -8.23 -3.11 -12.82
N GLY A 140 -9.31 -3.88 -12.85
CA GLY A 140 -9.85 -4.52 -14.06
C GLY A 140 -10.15 -3.52 -15.16
N ILE A 141 -10.78 -2.39 -14.83
CA ILE A 141 -11.05 -1.28 -15.76
C ILE A 141 -9.73 -0.73 -16.33
N ARG A 142 -8.76 -0.42 -15.47
CA ARG A 142 -7.44 0.13 -15.88
C ARG A 142 -6.66 -0.83 -16.78
N ARG A 143 -6.71 -2.13 -16.48
CA ARG A 143 -5.99 -3.17 -17.25
C ARG A 143 -6.73 -3.61 -18.51
N ARG A 144 -8.00 -3.27 -18.67
CA ARG A 144 -8.91 -3.72 -19.75
C ARG A 144 -9.13 -5.23 -19.83
N ARG A 145 -8.27 -6.03 -19.22
CA ARG A 145 -8.37 -7.50 -19.12
C ARG A 145 -7.79 -7.92 -17.78
N LEU A 146 -8.62 -8.49 -16.94
CA LEU A 146 -8.20 -9.09 -15.68
C LEU A 146 -8.90 -10.45 -15.55
N LEU A 147 -8.12 -11.50 -15.34
CA LEU A 147 -8.58 -12.85 -15.11
C LEU A 147 -7.95 -13.35 -13.82
N ILE A 148 -8.74 -13.50 -12.77
CA ILE A 148 -8.30 -14.06 -11.50
C ILE A 148 -8.55 -15.55 -11.53
N GLU A 149 -7.49 -16.34 -11.49
CA GLU A 149 -7.56 -17.80 -11.53
C GLU A 149 -7.64 -18.39 -10.11
N GLN A 150 -6.92 -17.78 -9.16
CA GLN A 150 -6.85 -18.22 -7.77
C GLN A 150 -6.99 -17.07 -6.79
N ILE A 151 -7.61 -17.34 -5.65
CA ILE A 151 -7.73 -16.48 -4.48
C ILE A 151 -7.29 -17.32 -3.28
N ASP A 152 -6.21 -16.90 -2.58
CA ASP A 152 -5.59 -17.65 -1.48
C ASP A 152 -5.33 -19.12 -1.85
N ASP A 153 -4.74 -19.32 -3.05
CA ASP A 153 -4.43 -20.62 -3.65
C ASP A 153 -5.65 -21.56 -3.92
N VAL A 154 -6.88 -21.07 -3.71
CA VAL A 154 -8.12 -21.75 -4.06
C VAL A 154 -8.59 -21.27 -5.43
N PRO A 155 -9.18 -22.14 -6.32
CA PRO A 155 -9.78 -21.67 -7.57
C PRO A 155 -10.76 -20.52 -7.32
N ALA A 156 -10.62 -19.40 -8.04
CA ALA A 156 -11.37 -18.17 -7.78
C ALA A 156 -12.90 -18.37 -7.79
N ALA A 157 -13.40 -19.26 -8.65
CA ALA A 157 -14.83 -19.59 -8.73
C ALA A 157 -15.34 -20.39 -7.50
N GLN A 158 -14.45 -20.95 -6.69
CA GLN A 158 -14.78 -21.71 -5.48
C GLN A 158 -14.46 -20.91 -4.20
N SER A 159 -13.78 -19.80 -4.31
CA SER A 159 -13.46 -18.93 -3.17
C SER A 159 -14.72 -18.19 -2.72
N PRO A 160 -14.96 -18.08 -1.41
CA PRO A 160 -16.05 -17.23 -0.88
C PRO A 160 -15.97 -15.79 -1.40
N PHE A 161 -14.78 -15.24 -1.53
CA PHE A 161 -14.55 -13.90 -2.08
C PHE A 161 -14.92 -13.77 -3.57
N GLY A 162 -15.03 -14.87 -4.30
CA GLY A 162 -15.48 -14.88 -5.69
C GLY A 162 -16.88 -14.31 -5.88
N ALA A 163 -17.77 -14.47 -4.90
CA ALA A 163 -19.12 -13.88 -4.92
C ALA A 163 -19.01 -12.33 -4.90
N SER A 164 -18.20 -11.77 -4.01
CA SER A 164 -17.97 -10.32 -3.94
C SER A 164 -17.40 -9.75 -5.24
N LEU A 165 -16.48 -10.46 -5.90
CA LEU A 165 -15.98 -10.07 -7.22
C LEU A 165 -17.08 -10.06 -8.29
N THR A 166 -18.02 -11.02 -8.23
CA THR A 166 -19.10 -11.12 -9.21
C THR A 166 -20.05 -9.92 -9.10
N GLU A 167 -20.29 -9.39 -7.91
CA GLU A 167 -21.08 -8.16 -7.71
C GLU A 167 -20.43 -6.94 -8.38
N TRP A 168 -19.14 -6.98 -8.61
CA TRP A 168 -18.35 -5.91 -9.22
C TRP A 168 -17.93 -6.16 -10.66
N GLY A 169 -18.69 -7.00 -11.38
CA GLY A 169 -18.54 -7.17 -12.83
C GLY A 169 -17.56 -8.26 -13.26
N PHE A 170 -17.17 -9.16 -12.35
CA PHE A 170 -16.50 -10.39 -12.74
C PHE A 170 -17.51 -11.47 -13.09
N VAL A 171 -17.21 -12.25 -14.11
CA VAL A 171 -18.04 -13.38 -14.58
C VAL A 171 -17.21 -14.65 -14.64
N PRO A 172 -17.86 -15.82 -14.45
CA PRO A 172 -17.19 -17.10 -14.62
C PRO A 172 -16.56 -17.25 -16.00
N ALA A 173 -15.34 -17.73 -16.03
CA ALA A 173 -14.56 -18.05 -17.23
C ALA A 173 -13.94 -19.43 -17.10
N LEU A 174 -13.36 -19.94 -18.19
CA LEU A 174 -12.79 -21.30 -18.24
C LEU A 174 -11.77 -21.58 -17.13
N ARG A 175 -11.02 -20.57 -16.68
CA ARG A 175 -9.94 -20.71 -15.69
C ARG A 175 -10.09 -19.80 -14.47
N GLY A 176 -11.29 -19.34 -14.12
CA GLY A 176 -11.50 -18.49 -12.97
C GLY A 176 -12.57 -17.43 -13.20
N LEU A 177 -12.35 -16.22 -12.70
CA LEU A 177 -13.25 -15.08 -12.81
C LEU A 177 -12.64 -13.99 -13.69
N ALA A 178 -13.30 -13.65 -14.79
CA ALA A 178 -12.87 -12.62 -15.74
C ALA A 178 -13.65 -11.32 -15.53
N PHE A 179 -12.95 -10.19 -15.43
CA PHE A 179 -13.58 -8.88 -15.39
C PHE A 179 -14.18 -8.54 -16.77
N ARG A 180 -15.46 -8.18 -16.78
CA ARG A 180 -16.23 -7.71 -17.94
C ARG A 180 -17.03 -6.44 -17.66
N GLY A 181 -16.69 -5.71 -16.60
CA GLY A 181 -17.31 -4.43 -16.32
C GLY A 181 -17.04 -3.44 -17.46
N SER A 182 -18.06 -2.75 -17.88
CA SER A 182 -18.01 -1.65 -18.86
C SER A 182 -17.61 -0.35 -18.18
#